data_63fea535989a61c0fa98d90da29c36c4
#
_entry.id   63fea535989a61c0fa98d90da29c36c4
#
_cell.length_a   1.000
_cell.length_b   1.000
_cell.length_c   1.000
_cell.angle_alpha   90.00
_cell.angle_beta   90.00
_cell.angle_gamma   90.00
#
_symmetry.space_group_name_H-M   'P 1'
#
loop_
_entity.id
_entity.type
_entity.pdbx_description
1 polymer ?
#
loop_
_entity_poly.entity_id
_entity_poly.type
_entity_poly.pdbx_seq_one_letter_code
_entity_poly.pdbx_strand_id
1 'polypeptide(L)'
;MARDPLSSRRCERSRKILALIGWSALLEAAPHHGVSPKTIMRFPSDTRSLAVSWRRFGIGALRLWLTTTACGFALSLIPARAADFKEPDLGKFKPEEGQITLEVWTWVGSVDKLATEFEKLYPNIKVHVSNVGGGPTEYTKLQTALRAGSGAPDVAQIEYDFLPSFIVTDGLADLSKYDANEVKSYFVPWTWGQVSPDGKAVYGIPQDSGPLAYMYNKKIFDQYGITVPTTWDEFAAQAEKLSQATNGKVKIADFYVNSAPWYIGLVWAAGGRFFKAHADSWVQTINSPVAEKVLTYWDGLVKKNYVAKIPGFTAEWYNAVTNGEFAGSVEAAWGPGVIAHSVNDKTSGEWRVAPLPQWEKGGKFQAGNWGGSCDAVTKQSKYPKAATLFCIWLNSFKSPVIGNWTYYALFPASVAGLAAPELHQPDKNPSKFCGGQNVAEVYSQASSAVNVDFDWVPWFAFVNDNFNKHIDDLFSGRVSVKQALDGWQEDSLKNAKANGYEVKAQ
;
A
#
# COMPACT_ATOMS: atom_id res chain seq x y z
N MET A 1 50.30 -42.87 -27.63
CA MET A 1 51.15 -43.29 -26.47
C MET A 1 51.36 -42.09 -25.57
N ALA A 2 51.35 -42.31 -24.27
CA ALA A 2 51.48 -41.40 -23.16
C ALA A 2 50.21 -40.73 -22.64
N ARG A 3 49.76 -41.24 -21.49
CA ARG A 3 48.69 -40.78 -20.64
C ARG A 3 49.26 -39.69 -19.71
N ASP A 4 48.50 -38.67 -19.47
CA ASP A 4 48.74 -37.63 -18.48
C ASP A 4 47.87 -37.88 -17.23
N PRO A 5 48.37 -37.93 -16.00
CA PRO A 5 47.63 -38.11 -14.76
C PRO A 5 47.66 -36.83 -13.90
N LEU A 6 46.67 -35.94 -14.05
CA LEU A 6 46.42 -34.83 -13.09
C LEU A 6 44.93 -34.50 -13.02
N SER A 7 44.14 -35.38 -12.39
CA SER A 7 42.80 -35.09 -11.97
C SER A 7 42.48 -35.68 -10.59
N SER A 8 42.99 -35.09 -9.55
CA SER A 8 42.53 -35.37 -8.20
C SER A 8 43.10 -34.36 -7.20
N ARG A 9 42.50 -33.15 -7.13
CA ARG A 9 42.57 -32.22 -5.98
C ARG A 9 41.78 -30.93 -6.27
N ARG A 10 40.46 -31.06 -6.37
CA ARG A 10 39.52 -29.91 -6.25
C ARG A 10 38.13 -30.41 -5.89
N CYS A 11 37.98 -31.00 -4.72
CA CYS A 11 36.65 -31.34 -4.21
C CYS A 11 36.63 -31.36 -2.69
N GLU A 12 37.07 -30.27 -2.04
CA GLU A 12 36.99 -30.18 -0.57
C GLU A 12 37.02 -28.74 -0.01
N ARG A 13 36.45 -27.75 -0.76
CA ARG A 13 36.29 -26.39 -0.24
C ARG A 13 34.97 -25.73 -0.63
N SER A 14 33.85 -26.48 -0.65
CA SER A 14 32.52 -25.94 -0.89
C SER A 14 31.44 -26.53 0.01
N ARG A 15 31.75 -26.79 1.25
CA ARG A 15 30.79 -27.25 2.26
C ARG A 15 30.93 -26.48 3.59
N LYS A 16 30.85 -25.15 3.53
CA LYS A 16 30.65 -24.30 4.72
C LYS A 16 30.16 -22.90 4.32
N ILE A 17 29.06 -22.76 3.61
CA ILE A 17 28.19 -21.57 3.57
C ILE A 17 26.84 -22.06 3.02
N LEU A 18 26.05 -22.70 3.91
CA LEU A 18 24.64 -22.98 3.65
C LEU A 18 24.02 -23.41 4.99
N ALA A 19 23.91 -22.43 5.89
CA ALA A 19 23.15 -22.59 7.11
C ALA A 19 22.83 -21.17 7.62
N LEU A 20 21.76 -20.58 7.11
CA LEU A 20 21.01 -19.44 7.68
C LEU A 20 19.95 -19.04 6.66
N ILE A 21 18.90 -19.80 6.55
CA ILE A 21 17.52 -19.39 6.21
C ILE A 21 16.70 -20.69 6.39
N GLY A 22 16.16 -20.86 7.58
CA GLY A 22 15.20 -21.90 7.89
C GLY A 22 14.19 -21.32 8.86
N TRP A 23 13.12 -20.75 8.34
CA TRP A 23 11.90 -20.46 9.08
C TRP A 23 10.86 -21.48 8.66
N SER A 24 10.66 -22.49 9.51
CA SER A 24 9.41 -23.26 9.58
C SER A 24 9.44 -24.17 10.81
N ALA A 25 8.35 -24.13 11.56
CA ALA A 25 7.90 -25.10 12.55
C ALA A 25 8.62 -25.12 13.91
N LEU A 26 7.94 -24.55 14.90
CA LEU A 26 7.90 -25.05 16.27
C LEU A 26 6.56 -24.63 16.91
N LEU A 27 5.57 -25.46 16.70
CA LEU A 27 4.43 -25.67 17.58
C LEU A 27 4.64 -27.08 18.15
N GLU A 28 4.91 -27.16 19.47
CA GLU A 28 4.39 -28.16 20.38
C GLU A 28 5.17 -28.20 21.70
N ALA A 29 4.41 -28.40 22.76
CA ALA A 29 4.82 -28.84 24.09
C ALA A 29 5.15 -27.77 25.16
N ALA A 30 4.13 -27.40 25.92
CA ALA A 30 4.25 -26.94 27.30
C ALA A 30 3.95 -28.10 28.27
N PRO A 31 4.62 -28.25 29.39
CA PRO A 31 4.12 -29.05 30.51
C PRO A 31 3.53 -28.15 31.60
N HIS A 32 2.38 -28.57 32.10
CA HIS A 32 1.68 -28.06 33.27
C HIS A 32 2.52 -28.18 34.56
N HIS A 33 2.53 -27.09 35.35
CA HIS A 33 2.58 -27.18 36.79
C HIS A 33 1.67 -26.12 37.41
N GLY A 34 0.68 -26.63 38.14
CA GLY A 34 -0.29 -25.84 38.86
C GLY A 34 0.23 -25.36 40.23
N VAL A 35 -0.25 -24.21 40.61
CA VAL A 35 -0.43 -23.84 42.03
C VAL A 35 -1.72 -23.02 42.13
N SER A 36 -2.62 -23.45 43.01
CA SER A 36 -3.92 -22.87 43.38
C SER A 36 -3.79 -22.20 44.75
N PRO A 37 -4.89 -21.65 45.33
CA PRO A 37 -5.26 -20.21 45.35
C PRO A 37 -5.30 -19.63 46.78
N LYS A 38 -5.78 -18.38 46.87
CA LYS A 38 -6.33 -17.67 48.04
C LYS A 38 -5.45 -16.60 48.65
N THR A 39 -5.82 -15.38 48.39
CA THR A 39 -6.00 -14.42 49.52
C THR A 39 -7.01 -13.34 49.08
N ILE A 40 -8.14 -13.37 49.79
CA ILE A 40 -9.23 -12.40 49.74
C ILE A 40 -8.78 -11.21 50.57
N MET A 41 -8.76 -10.00 50.01
CA MET A 41 -8.78 -8.75 50.81
C MET A 41 -10.09 -8.01 50.57
N ARG A 42 -10.81 -7.82 51.67
CA ARG A 42 -12.08 -7.08 51.79
C ARG A 42 -11.76 -5.57 51.73
N PHE A 43 -12.60 -4.84 51.02
CA PHE A 43 -12.73 -3.39 51.16
C PHE A 43 -13.85 -3.06 52.17
N PRO A 44 -13.68 -2.03 53.02
CA PRO A 44 -14.78 -1.52 53.84
C PRO A 44 -15.56 -0.45 53.07
N SER A 45 -16.88 -0.62 53.15
CA SER A 45 -17.90 0.35 52.80
C SER A 45 -17.91 1.50 53.82
N ASP A 46 -17.83 2.74 53.39
CA ASP A 46 -18.38 3.85 54.20
C ASP A 46 -19.08 4.87 53.29
N THR A 47 -20.37 4.92 53.42
CA THR A 47 -21.28 5.90 52.85
C THR A 47 -21.42 7.05 53.82
N ARG A 48 -21.06 8.27 53.41
CA ARG A 48 -21.61 9.50 54.08
C ARG A 48 -22.08 10.49 53.03
N SER A 49 -23.38 10.68 53.03
CA SER A 49 -24.13 11.77 52.42
C SER A 49 -23.74 13.14 52.95
N LEU A 50 -23.57 14.11 52.06
CA LEU A 50 -23.62 15.54 52.41
C LEU A 50 -24.66 16.21 51.49
N ALA A 51 -25.78 16.52 52.08
CA ALA A 51 -26.81 17.40 51.57
C ALA A 51 -26.35 18.86 51.72
N VAL A 52 -26.37 19.66 50.68
CA VAL A 52 -26.23 21.12 50.79
C VAL A 52 -27.48 21.78 50.23
N SER A 53 -28.04 22.63 51.14
CA SER A 53 -29.31 23.30 51.06
C SER A 53 -29.35 24.43 50.01
N TRP A 54 -30.51 24.48 49.31
CA TRP A 54 -30.91 25.62 48.48
C TRP A 54 -31.47 26.76 49.37
N ARG A 55 -30.87 27.96 49.29
CA ARG A 55 -31.54 29.18 49.74
C ARG A 55 -32.01 30.00 48.54
N ARG A 56 -33.32 30.29 48.59
CA ARG A 56 -34.04 31.19 47.71
C ARG A 56 -33.57 32.64 47.87
N PHE A 57 -33.45 33.40 46.79
CA PHE A 57 -33.72 34.85 46.76
C PHE A 57 -34.56 35.14 45.50
N GLY A 58 -35.53 36.01 45.73
CA GLY A 58 -36.68 36.21 44.87
C GLY A 58 -36.60 37.39 43.90
N ILE A 59 -37.42 37.34 42.94
CA ILE A 59 -38.31 38.31 42.29
C ILE A 59 -37.73 39.65 41.81
N GLY A 60 -37.75 39.84 40.50
CA GLY A 60 -37.71 41.11 39.83
C GLY A 60 -38.18 40.95 38.37
N ALA A 61 -39.46 41.31 38.11
CA ALA A 61 -40.07 41.22 36.79
C ALA A 61 -39.59 42.37 35.88
N LEU A 62 -39.28 42.01 34.62
CA LEU A 62 -39.40 42.94 33.53
C LEU A 62 -39.82 42.17 32.25
N ARG A 63 -41.03 42.43 31.81
CA ARG A 63 -41.59 41.94 30.52
C ARG A 63 -40.99 42.77 29.40
N LEU A 64 -40.30 42.08 28.49
CA LEU A 64 -40.10 42.62 27.13
C LEU A 64 -40.54 41.56 26.13
N TRP A 65 -41.54 41.90 25.31
CA TRP A 65 -42.04 41.10 24.20
C TRP A 65 -41.02 41.14 23.07
N LEU A 66 -40.50 39.98 22.67
CA LEU A 66 -39.85 39.74 21.40
C LEU A 66 -40.37 38.44 20.83
N THR A 67 -41.31 38.58 19.89
CA THR A 67 -41.76 37.49 19.03
C THR A 67 -40.62 37.14 18.07
N THR A 68 -39.89 36.06 18.34
CA THR A 68 -39.04 35.44 17.34
C THR A 68 -39.73 34.16 16.87
N THR A 69 -40.16 34.21 15.61
CA THR A 69 -40.65 33.09 14.81
C THR A 69 -39.51 32.08 14.69
N ALA A 70 -39.51 31.04 15.51
CA ALA A 70 -38.63 29.89 15.36
C ALA A 70 -39.13 29.03 14.21
N CYS A 71 -38.64 29.32 12.98
CA CYS A 71 -38.67 28.32 11.90
C CYS A 71 -37.73 27.15 12.30
N GLY A 72 -38.34 26.15 12.91
CA GLY A 72 -37.67 24.88 13.16
C GLY A 72 -37.37 24.19 11.83
N PHE A 73 -36.16 24.35 11.31
CA PHE A 73 -35.61 23.41 10.36
C PHE A 73 -35.32 22.10 11.13
N ALA A 74 -36.31 21.21 11.16
CA ALA A 74 -36.08 19.82 11.41
C ALA A 74 -35.28 19.29 10.21
N LEU A 75 -33.93 19.35 10.31
CA LEU A 75 -33.11 18.47 9.48
C LEU A 75 -33.50 17.03 9.89
N SER A 76 -34.40 16.45 9.13
CA SER A 76 -34.57 15.01 9.10
C SER A 76 -33.24 14.42 8.63
N LEU A 77 -32.46 13.91 9.59
CA LEU A 77 -31.39 12.95 9.31
C LEU A 77 -32.06 11.74 8.67
N ILE A 78 -32.29 11.79 7.37
CA ILE A 78 -32.52 10.59 6.57
C ILE A 78 -31.21 9.81 6.73
N PRO A 79 -31.19 8.63 7.36
CA PRO A 79 -30.00 7.81 7.34
C PRO A 79 -29.67 7.60 5.86
N ALA A 80 -28.49 8.03 5.43
CA ALA A 80 -28.00 7.71 4.11
C ALA A 80 -28.07 6.18 3.99
N ARG A 81 -29.02 5.70 3.20
CA ARG A 81 -29.14 4.28 2.91
C ARG A 81 -27.80 3.89 2.31
N ALA A 82 -27.07 2.98 2.96
CA ALA A 82 -25.85 2.45 2.41
C ALA A 82 -26.11 2.06 0.95
N ALA A 83 -25.36 2.63 0.02
CA ALA A 83 -25.53 2.28 -1.38
C ALA A 83 -25.27 0.79 -1.52
N ASP A 84 -26.16 0.08 -2.20
CA ASP A 84 -25.97 -1.34 -2.44
C ASP A 84 -24.62 -1.55 -3.17
N PHE A 85 -23.84 -2.52 -2.72
CA PHE A 85 -22.58 -2.87 -3.34
C PHE A 85 -22.85 -3.35 -4.78
N LYS A 86 -22.41 -2.57 -5.78
CA LYS A 86 -22.70 -2.85 -7.18
C LYS A 86 -21.68 -3.85 -7.73
N GLU A 87 -22.13 -5.05 -8.02
CA GLU A 87 -21.36 -6.13 -8.63
C GLU A 87 -21.64 -6.22 -10.15
N PRO A 88 -20.65 -6.63 -10.98
CA PRO A 88 -20.90 -6.93 -12.37
C PRO A 88 -21.74 -8.20 -12.55
N ASP A 89 -22.47 -8.29 -13.65
CA ASP A 89 -23.20 -9.50 -14.04
C ASP A 89 -22.22 -10.54 -14.62
N LEU A 90 -21.82 -11.54 -13.81
CA LEU A 90 -20.93 -12.61 -14.25
C LEU A 90 -21.55 -13.51 -15.34
N GLY A 91 -22.88 -13.49 -15.50
CA GLY A 91 -23.54 -14.26 -16.58
C GLY A 91 -23.11 -13.85 -17.99
N LYS A 92 -22.51 -12.68 -18.15
CA LYS A 92 -21.94 -12.20 -19.42
C LYS A 92 -20.62 -12.89 -19.76
N PHE A 93 -19.87 -13.35 -18.77
CA PHE A 93 -18.55 -13.98 -18.95
C PHE A 93 -18.71 -15.51 -18.99
N LYS A 94 -18.43 -16.11 -20.13
CA LYS A 94 -18.58 -17.55 -20.33
C LYS A 94 -17.20 -18.22 -20.27
N PRO A 95 -16.91 -19.01 -19.21
CA PRO A 95 -15.67 -19.79 -19.15
C PRO A 95 -15.65 -20.86 -20.24
N GLU A 96 -14.51 -21.51 -20.42
CA GLU A 96 -14.38 -22.71 -21.22
C GLU A 96 -15.23 -23.85 -20.65
N GLU A 97 -15.62 -24.79 -21.50
CA GLU A 97 -16.40 -25.96 -21.08
C GLU A 97 -15.51 -27.04 -20.42
N GLY A 98 -16.14 -27.90 -19.60
CA GLY A 98 -15.48 -29.04 -18.96
C GLY A 98 -14.94 -28.73 -17.57
N GLN A 99 -14.10 -29.64 -17.07
CA GLN A 99 -13.43 -29.46 -15.76
C GLN A 99 -12.17 -28.63 -15.96
N ILE A 100 -12.05 -27.58 -15.17
CA ILE A 100 -10.97 -26.59 -15.24
C ILE A 100 -10.23 -26.56 -13.91
N THR A 101 -8.91 -26.48 -13.95
CA THR A 101 -8.08 -26.12 -12.80
C THR A 101 -7.27 -24.90 -13.19
N LEU A 102 -7.42 -23.82 -12.41
CA LEU A 102 -6.64 -22.58 -12.52
C LEU A 102 -5.50 -22.61 -11.51
N GLU A 103 -4.29 -22.39 -11.97
CA GLU A 103 -3.12 -22.13 -11.14
C GLU A 103 -2.99 -20.62 -10.92
N VAL A 104 -2.98 -20.17 -9.67
CA VAL A 104 -2.94 -18.75 -9.29
C VAL A 104 -1.71 -18.49 -8.43
N TRP A 105 -0.85 -17.56 -8.85
CA TRP A 105 0.24 -17.07 -8.04
C TRP A 105 -0.11 -15.73 -7.43
N THR A 106 -0.05 -15.65 -6.10
CA THR A 106 -0.33 -14.43 -5.34
C THR A 106 0.35 -14.51 -3.98
N TRP A 107 0.78 -13.36 -3.45
CA TRP A 107 1.26 -13.27 -2.07
C TRP A 107 0.15 -12.97 -1.06
N VAL A 108 -1.09 -12.76 -1.53
CA VAL A 108 -2.25 -12.45 -0.71
C VAL A 108 -2.83 -13.73 -0.12
N GLY A 109 -2.50 -14.01 1.13
CA GLY A 109 -2.90 -15.26 1.80
C GLY A 109 -4.40 -15.48 1.99
N SER A 110 -5.24 -14.45 1.80
CA SER A 110 -6.71 -14.59 1.86
C SER A 110 -7.30 -15.22 0.59
N VAL A 111 -6.62 -15.15 -0.54
CA VAL A 111 -7.16 -15.59 -1.85
C VAL A 111 -7.45 -17.10 -1.85
N ASP A 112 -6.61 -17.92 -1.22
CA ASP A 112 -6.85 -19.37 -1.10
C ASP A 112 -8.21 -19.68 -0.45
N LYS A 113 -8.51 -19.01 0.66
CA LYS A 113 -9.80 -19.15 1.34
C LYS A 113 -10.96 -18.63 0.50
N LEU A 114 -10.78 -17.45 -0.11
CA LEU A 114 -11.83 -16.80 -0.91
C LEU A 114 -12.14 -17.60 -2.18
N ALA A 115 -11.15 -18.21 -2.82
CA ALA A 115 -11.32 -19.03 -4.01
C ALA A 115 -12.36 -20.16 -3.80
N THR A 116 -12.51 -20.68 -2.56
CA THR A 116 -13.55 -21.68 -2.26
C THR A 116 -14.98 -21.17 -2.44
N GLU A 117 -15.19 -19.84 -2.39
CA GLU A 117 -16.49 -19.22 -2.67
C GLU A 117 -16.75 -19.15 -4.18
N PHE A 118 -15.72 -18.85 -4.96
CA PHE A 118 -15.81 -18.91 -6.43
C PHE A 118 -16.11 -20.31 -6.95
N GLU A 119 -15.49 -21.34 -6.37
CA GLU A 119 -15.73 -22.74 -6.71
C GLU A 119 -17.18 -23.19 -6.43
N LYS A 120 -17.87 -22.58 -5.46
CA LYS A 120 -19.30 -22.83 -5.23
C LYS A 120 -20.18 -22.24 -6.33
N LEU A 121 -19.78 -21.09 -6.90
CA LEU A 121 -20.48 -20.47 -8.03
C LEU A 121 -20.22 -21.23 -9.34
N TYR A 122 -19.00 -21.77 -9.49
CA TYR A 122 -18.53 -22.48 -10.68
C TYR A 122 -17.95 -23.85 -10.28
N PRO A 123 -18.79 -24.88 -9.98
CA PRO A 123 -18.33 -26.17 -9.44
C PRO A 123 -17.40 -26.97 -10.38
N ASN A 124 -17.41 -26.63 -11.67
CA ASN A 124 -16.52 -27.21 -12.67
C ASN A 124 -15.15 -26.53 -12.75
N ILE A 125 -14.93 -25.43 -12.00
CA ILE A 125 -13.64 -24.72 -11.94
C ILE A 125 -13.04 -24.93 -10.55
N LYS A 126 -11.81 -25.43 -10.49
CA LYS A 126 -10.98 -25.51 -9.29
C LYS A 126 -9.90 -24.43 -9.34
N VAL A 127 -9.58 -23.84 -8.21
CA VAL A 127 -8.57 -22.79 -8.11
C VAL A 127 -7.49 -23.24 -7.13
N HIS A 128 -6.29 -23.43 -7.65
CA HIS A 128 -5.12 -23.78 -6.87
C HIS A 128 -4.26 -22.53 -6.65
N VAL A 129 -4.17 -22.06 -5.41
CA VAL A 129 -3.44 -20.83 -5.04
C VAL A 129 -2.08 -21.18 -4.49
N SER A 130 -1.04 -20.58 -5.05
CA SER A 130 0.34 -20.74 -4.61
C SER A 130 0.97 -19.40 -4.27
N ASN A 131 1.52 -19.29 -3.06
CA ASN A 131 2.41 -18.20 -2.70
C ASN A 131 3.86 -18.59 -3.05
N VAL A 132 4.38 -18.02 -4.13
CA VAL A 132 5.74 -18.28 -4.63
C VAL A 132 6.75 -17.20 -4.21
N GLY A 133 6.36 -16.33 -3.29
CA GLY A 133 7.00 -15.09 -2.88
C GLY A 133 6.24 -13.90 -3.42
N GLY A 134 6.49 -12.70 -2.90
CA GLY A 134 5.86 -11.48 -3.38
C GLY A 134 6.84 -10.59 -4.16
N GLY A 135 6.31 -9.69 -4.99
CA GLY A 135 7.08 -8.71 -5.72
C GLY A 135 8.23 -9.31 -6.54
N PRO A 136 9.47 -8.78 -6.43
CA PRO A 136 10.60 -9.21 -7.25
C PRO A 136 10.89 -10.71 -7.21
N THR A 137 10.57 -11.41 -6.11
CA THR A 137 10.76 -12.86 -6.00
C THR A 137 9.82 -13.62 -6.92
N GLU A 138 8.54 -13.26 -6.93
CA GLU A 138 7.55 -13.84 -7.84
C GLU A 138 7.88 -13.47 -9.29
N TYR A 139 8.21 -12.20 -9.55
CA TYR A 139 8.48 -11.72 -10.91
C TYR A 139 9.65 -12.42 -11.58
N THR A 140 10.71 -12.74 -10.83
CA THR A 140 11.86 -13.52 -11.33
C THR A 140 11.42 -14.93 -11.77
N LYS A 141 10.57 -15.59 -10.96
CA LYS A 141 10.03 -16.92 -11.29
C LYS A 141 9.08 -16.85 -12.49
N LEU A 142 8.18 -15.87 -12.50
CA LEU A 142 7.21 -15.67 -13.57
C LEU A 142 7.91 -15.38 -14.91
N GLN A 143 8.89 -14.46 -14.94
CA GLN A 143 9.68 -14.21 -16.15
C GLN A 143 10.42 -15.45 -16.64
N THR A 144 10.94 -16.26 -15.73
CA THR A 144 11.64 -17.51 -16.08
C THR A 144 10.67 -18.50 -16.73
N ALA A 145 9.50 -18.72 -16.13
CA ALA A 145 8.48 -19.62 -16.66
C ALA A 145 7.92 -19.14 -18.02
N LEU A 146 7.67 -17.83 -18.16
CA LEU A 146 7.20 -17.24 -19.41
C LEU A 146 8.24 -17.41 -20.53
N ARG A 147 9.53 -17.18 -20.27
CA ARG A 147 10.61 -17.38 -21.25
C ARG A 147 10.81 -18.85 -21.62
N ALA A 148 10.60 -19.76 -20.67
CA ALA A 148 10.67 -21.20 -20.91
C ALA A 148 9.49 -21.74 -21.75
N GLY A 149 8.43 -20.94 -21.93
CA GLY A 149 7.22 -21.35 -22.63
C GLY A 149 6.36 -22.34 -21.85
N SER A 150 6.67 -22.60 -20.56
CA SER A 150 5.93 -23.52 -19.70
C SER A 150 6.17 -23.23 -18.22
N GLY A 151 5.19 -23.59 -17.37
CA GLY A 151 5.30 -23.47 -15.91
C GLY A 151 4.86 -22.12 -15.33
N ALA A 152 4.36 -21.20 -16.16
CA ALA A 152 3.68 -20.02 -15.65
C ALA A 152 2.26 -20.39 -15.16
N PRO A 153 1.73 -19.69 -14.15
CA PRO A 153 0.35 -19.89 -13.69
C PRO A 153 -0.65 -19.38 -14.74
N ASP A 154 -1.94 -19.70 -14.55
CA ASP A 154 -3.02 -19.08 -15.32
C ASP A 154 -3.19 -17.60 -14.92
N VAL A 155 -3.15 -17.32 -13.62
CA VAL A 155 -3.25 -15.97 -13.06
C VAL A 155 -2.03 -15.66 -12.21
N ALA A 156 -1.45 -14.45 -12.38
CA ALA A 156 -0.38 -13.92 -11.55
C ALA A 156 -0.75 -12.55 -11.02
N GLN A 157 -0.54 -12.31 -9.73
CA GLN A 157 -0.62 -10.99 -9.14
C GLN A 157 0.62 -10.18 -9.54
N ILE A 158 0.42 -8.96 -10.08
CA ILE A 158 1.51 -8.10 -10.55
C ILE A 158 1.24 -6.66 -10.12
N GLU A 159 2.23 -6.03 -9.48
CA GLU A 159 2.18 -4.60 -9.15
C GLU A 159 2.19 -3.75 -10.43
N TYR A 160 1.51 -2.59 -10.37
CA TYR A 160 1.36 -1.71 -11.54
C TYR A 160 2.68 -1.24 -12.13
N ASP A 161 3.68 -0.98 -11.28
CA ASP A 161 5.00 -0.50 -11.68
C ASP A 161 5.85 -1.57 -12.40
N PHE A 162 5.57 -2.86 -12.18
CA PHE A 162 6.23 -3.96 -12.87
C PHE A 162 5.45 -4.50 -14.08
N LEU A 163 4.15 -4.21 -14.18
CA LEU A 163 3.28 -4.72 -15.25
C LEU A 163 3.81 -4.44 -16.67
N PRO A 164 4.37 -3.24 -16.98
CA PRO A 164 4.90 -2.97 -18.32
C PRO A 164 6.00 -3.94 -18.76
N SER A 165 6.81 -4.48 -17.84
CA SER A 165 7.86 -5.44 -18.16
C SER A 165 7.34 -6.77 -18.72
N PHE A 166 6.15 -7.17 -18.25
CA PHE A 166 5.47 -8.37 -18.72
C PHE A 166 4.67 -8.14 -20.00
N ILE A 167 4.16 -6.92 -20.21
CA ILE A 167 3.47 -6.53 -21.44
C ILE A 167 4.44 -6.56 -22.63
N VAL A 168 5.60 -5.90 -22.51
CA VAL A 168 6.56 -5.81 -23.64
C VAL A 168 7.21 -7.16 -23.98
N THR A 169 7.27 -8.09 -23.04
CA THR A 169 7.76 -9.45 -23.28
C THR A 169 6.72 -10.39 -23.84
N ASP A 170 5.51 -9.88 -24.13
CA ASP A 170 4.39 -10.62 -24.67
C ASP A 170 3.95 -11.81 -23.78
N GLY A 171 4.18 -11.70 -22.48
CA GLY A 171 3.89 -12.76 -21.50
C GLY A 171 2.44 -12.83 -21.03
N LEU A 172 1.66 -11.74 -21.22
CA LEU A 172 0.30 -11.60 -20.69
C LEU A 172 -0.74 -11.67 -21.80
N ALA A 173 -1.89 -12.23 -21.47
CA ALA A 173 -3.07 -12.23 -22.34
C ALA A 173 -3.71 -10.84 -22.37
N ASP A 174 -4.19 -10.42 -23.52
CA ASP A 174 -5.04 -9.25 -23.67
C ASP A 174 -6.49 -9.63 -23.30
N LEU A 175 -6.91 -9.21 -22.09
CA LEU A 175 -8.21 -9.53 -21.51
C LEU A 175 -9.36 -8.79 -22.18
N SER A 176 -9.09 -7.78 -23.01
CA SER A 176 -10.12 -7.13 -23.82
C SER A 176 -10.79 -8.11 -24.79
N LYS A 177 -10.09 -9.19 -25.17
CA LYS A 177 -10.60 -10.29 -25.98
C LYS A 177 -11.54 -11.24 -25.22
N TYR A 178 -11.61 -11.10 -23.91
CA TYR A 178 -12.44 -11.87 -22.99
C TYR A 178 -13.40 -10.97 -22.22
N ASP A 179 -13.84 -9.89 -22.86
CA ASP A 179 -14.87 -8.94 -22.38
C ASP A 179 -14.50 -8.15 -21.13
N ALA A 180 -13.21 -8.08 -20.74
CA ALA A 180 -12.78 -7.36 -19.53
C ALA A 180 -13.16 -5.86 -19.54
N ASN A 181 -13.29 -5.24 -20.72
CA ASN A 181 -13.72 -3.84 -20.83
C ASN A 181 -15.13 -3.58 -20.27
N GLU A 182 -15.99 -4.61 -20.16
CA GLU A 182 -17.34 -4.49 -19.59
C GLU A 182 -17.32 -4.12 -18.10
N VAL A 183 -16.21 -4.41 -17.41
CA VAL A 183 -16.08 -4.07 -15.99
C VAL A 183 -15.28 -2.79 -15.71
N LYS A 184 -14.80 -2.09 -16.73
CA LYS A 184 -14.04 -0.84 -16.57
C LYS A 184 -14.67 0.16 -15.60
N SER A 185 -15.99 0.36 -15.69
CA SER A 185 -16.72 1.33 -14.87
C SER A 185 -16.87 0.92 -13.39
N TYR A 186 -16.48 -0.31 -13.03
CA TYR A 186 -16.50 -0.79 -11.65
C TYR A 186 -15.21 -0.45 -10.89
N PHE A 187 -14.18 0.01 -11.60
CA PHE A 187 -12.87 0.34 -11.03
C PHE A 187 -12.58 1.84 -11.04
N VAL A 188 -11.72 2.27 -10.13
CA VAL A 188 -11.24 3.64 -10.08
C VAL A 188 -10.49 3.97 -11.38
N PRO A 189 -10.77 5.11 -12.05
CA PRO A 189 -10.23 5.39 -13.38
C PRO A 189 -8.71 5.30 -13.50
N TRP A 190 -7.97 5.76 -12.49
CA TRP A 190 -6.51 5.73 -12.54
C TRP A 190 -5.95 4.30 -12.41
N THR A 191 -6.57 3.42 -11.61
CA THR A 191 -6.13 2.01 -11.50
C THR A 191 -6.42 1.26 -12.79
N TRP A 192 -7.55 1.55 -13.46
CA TRP A 192 -7.81 1.00 -14.78
C TRP A 192 -6.80 1.48 -15.83
N GLY A 193 -6.36 2.74 -15.76
CA GLY A 193 -5.30 3.28 -16.61
C GLY A 193 -3.99 2.51 -16.50
N GLN A 194 -3.66 2.00 -15.29
CA GLN A 194 -2.44 1.21 -15.08
C GLN A 194 -2.47 -0.15 -15.79
N VAL A 195 -3.62 -0.77 -15.90
CA VAL A 195 -3.77 -2.10 -16.56
C VAL A 195 -4.13 -2.01 -18.05
N SER A 196 -4.48 -0.81 -18.53
CA SER A 196 -4.83 -0.54 -19.94
C SER A 196 -4.11 0.71 -20.43
N PRO A 197 -2.77 0.66 -20.59
CA PRO A 197 -1.96 1.84 -20.85
C PRO A 197 -2.23 2.51 -22.21
N ASP A 198 -2.66 1.75 -23.22
CA ASP A 198 -3.08 2.26 -24.54
C ASP A 198 -4.59 2.55 -24.64
N GLY A 199 -5.34 2.29 -23.57
CA GLY A 199 -6.79 2.43 -23.51
C GLY A 199 -7.58 1.44 -24.34
N LYS A 200 -6.93 0.42 -24.93
CA LYS A 200 -7.52 -0.62 -25.81
C LYS A 200 -7.35 -2.02 -25.25
N ALA A 201 -6.11 -2.49 -25.16
CA ALA A 201 -5.80 -3.76 -24.53
C ALA A 201 -5.91 -3.67 -23.01
N VAL A 202 -6.27 -4.78 -22.35
CA VAL A 202 -6.37 -4.88 -20.88
C VAL A 202 -5.50 -6.05 -20.43
N TYR A 203 -4.49 -5.77 -19.59
CA TYR A 203 -3.50 -6.77 -19.20
C TYR A 203 -3.65 -7.30 -17.77
N GLY A 204 -4.66 -6.85 -17.06
CA GLY A 204 -5.01 -7.32 -15.72
C GLY A 204 -6.31 -6.71 -15.23
N ILE A 205 -6.85 -7.24 -14.15
CA ILE A 205 -7.99 -6.65 -13.42
C ILE A 205 -7.44 -6.00 -12.15
N PRO A 206 -7.64 -4.69 -11.93
CA PRO A 206 -7.12 -4.01 -10.75
C PRO A 206 -7.59 -4.66 -9.44
N GLN A 207 -6.66 -4.99 -8.55
CA GLN A 207 -6.95 -5.63 -7.27
C GLN A 207 -7.01 -4.61 -6.14
N ASP A 208 -5.90 -3.91 -5.92
CA ASP A 208 -5.75 -2.96 -4.85
C ASP A 208 -5.05 -1.68 -5.31
N SER A 209 -4.93 -0.74 -4.39
CA SER A 209 -4.27 0.53 -4.61
C SER A 209 -3.58 1.04 -3.35
N GLY A 210 -2.57 1.88 -3.52
CA GLY A 210 -1.79 2.45 -2.43
C GLY A 210 -1.78 3.98 -2.43
N PRO A 211 -2.93 4.70 -2.44
CA PRO A 211 -2.92 6.14 -2.29
C PRO A 211 -2.21 6.54 -1.00
N LEU A 212 -1.39 7.61 -1.06
CA LEU A 212 -0.56 8.05 0.04
C LEU A 212 -1.31 8.94 1.02
N ALA A 213 -1.05 8.72 2.32
CA ALA A 213 -1.50 9.56 3.41
C ALA A 213 -0.43 9.66 4.50
N TYR A 214 -0.59 10.55 5.47
CA TYR A 214 0.33 10.68 6.59
C TYR A 214 -0.20 9.91 7.81
N MET A 215 0.44 8.81 8.15
CA MET A 215 0.20 8.06 9.38
C MET A 215 1.04 8.66 10.51
N TYR A 216 0.43 8.93 11.68
CA TYR A 216 1.12 9.53 12.82
C TYR A 216 0.73 8.87 14.14
N ASN A 217 1.66 8.81 15.08
CA ASN A 217 1.42 8.34 16.44
C ASN A 217 0.82 9.48 17.28
N LYS A 218 -0.49 9.40 17.50
CA LYS A 218 -1.26 10.41 18.23
C LYS A 218 -0.76 10.57 19.68
N LYS A 219 -0.32 9.51 20.32
CA LYS A 219 0.19 9.57 21.70
C LYS A 219 1.46 10.41 21.77
N ILE A 220 2.38 10.26 20.81
CA ILE A 220 3.60 11.09 20.74
C ILE A 220 3.21 12.54 20.40
N PHE A 221 2.31 12.75 19.45
CA PHE A 221 1.83 14.09 19.07
C PHE A 221 1.21 14.82 20.26
N ASP A 222 0.31 14.16 20.99
CA ASP A 222 -0.31 14.73 22.20
C ASP A 222 0.72 15.03 23.29
N GLN A 223 1.67 14.12 23.52
CA GLN A 223 2.71 14.24 24.54
C GLN A 223 3.60 15.48 24.35
N TYR A 224 3.94 15.79 23.09
CA TYR A 224 4.84 16.90 22.76
C TYR A 224 4.10 18.11 22.18
N GLY A 225 2.77 18.09 22.17
CA GLY A 225 1.94 19.17 21.66
C GLY A 225 2.13 19.43 20.17
N ILE A 226 2.40 18.37 19.38
CA ILE A 226 2.55 18.46 17.93
C ILE A 226 1.16 18.50 17.29
N THR A 227 0.97 19.41 16.34
CA THR A 227 -0.26 19.47 15.54
C THR A 227 -0.09 18.72 14.25
N VAL A 228 -1.18 18.08 13.78
CA VAL A 228 -1.17 17.37 12.50
C VAL A 228 -0.99 18.38 11.36
N PRO A 229 0.10 18.28 10.56
CA PRO A 229 0.37 19.24 9.51
C PRO A 229 -0.54 19.05 8.32
N THR A 230 -0.99 20.14 7.73
CA THR A 230 -1.80 20.16 6.48
C THR A 230 -0.98 20.57 5.26
N THR A 231 0.18 21.18 5.48
CA THR A 231 1.14 21.54 4.44
C THR A 231 2.54 21.01 4.77
N TRP A 232 3.39 20.90 3.74
CA TRP A 232 4.79 20.51 3.93
C TRP A 232 5.59 21.56 4.74
N ASP A 233 5.24 22.83 4.68
CA ASP A 233 5.84 23.86 5.52
C ASP A 233 5.45 23.66 7.00
N GLU A 234 4.16 23.39 7.28
CA GLU A 234 3.71 23.03 8.61
C GLU A 234 4.39 21.76 9.12
N PHE A 235 4.57 20.74 8.23
CA PHE A 235 5.28 19.51 8.56
C PHE A 235 6.71 19.80 9.03
N ALA A 236 7.47 20.61 8.29
CA ALA A 236 8.83 20.99 8.66
C ALA A 236 8.88 21.75 9.99
N ALA A 237 7.91 22.66 10.25
CA ALA A 237 7.82 23.39 11.51
C ALA A 237 7.50 22.46 12.70
N GLN A 238 6.59 21.47 12.51
CA GLN A 238 6.30 20.48 13.55
C GLN A 238 7.48 19.52 13.77
N ALA A 239 8.24 19.21 12.72
CA ALA A 239 9.45 18.40 12.81
C ALA A 239 10.52 19.10 13.68
N GLU A 240 10.73 20.39 13.47
CA GLU A 240 11.63 21.19 14.29
C GLU A 240 11.19 21.22 15.76
N LYS A 241 9.90 21.49 16.02
CA LYS A 241 9.32 21.51 17.36
C LYS A 241 9.51 20.17 18.09
N LEU A 242 9.21 19.06 17.41
CA LEU A 242 9.39 17.71 17.98
C LEU A 242 10.86 17.41 18.27
N SER A 243 11.75 17.77 17.36
CA SER A 243 13.19 17.60 17.53
C SER A 243 13.71 18.38 18.74
N GLN A 244 13.29 19.63 18.92
CA GLN A 244 13.65 20.44 20.09
C GLN A 244 13.11 19.83 21.39
N ALA A 245 11.83 19.41 21.42
CA ALA A 245 11.19 18.82 22.60
C ALA A 245 11.79 17.48 23.02
N THR A 246 12.40 16.74 22.10
CA THR A 246 12.98 15.41 22.34
C THR A 246 14.51 15.39 22.30
N ASN A 247 15.16 16.53 22.16
CA ASN A 247 16.61 16.64 21.91
C ASN A 247 17.05 15.76 20.71
N GLY A 248 16.27 15.78 19.63
CA GLY A 248 16.51 15.05 18.41
C GLY A 248 16.34 13.53 18.48
N LYS A 249 15.78 12.99 19.58
CA LYS A 249 15.59 11.54 19.76
C LYS A 249 14.44 10.98 18.93
N VAL A 250 13.34 11.73 18.83
CA VAL A 250 12.16 11.32 18.05
C VAL A 250 12.10 12.13 16.76
N LYS A 251 11.97 11.44 15.63
CA LYS A 251 11.82 12.05 14.30
C LYS A 251 10.35 12.25 13.99
N ILE A 252 10.03 13.21 13.11
CA ILE A 252 8.64 13.44 12.69
C ILE A 252 8.15 12.33 11.75
N ALA A 253 9.06 11.77 10.96
CA ALA A 253 8.80 10.67 10.02
C ALA A 253 10.11 9.96 9.65
N ASP A 254 9.98 8.99 8.76
CA ASP A 254 11.06 8.28 8.09
C ASP A 254 11.13 8.62 6.60
N PHE A 255 12.23 8.24 5.96
CA PHE A 255 12.46 8.24 4.52
C PHE A 255 12.91 6.84 4.11
N TYR A 256 12.16 6.19 3.25
CA TYR A 256 12.48 4.84 2.74
C TYR A 256 13.62 4.88 1.73
N VAL A 257 14.84 4.60 2.20
CA VAL A 257 16.05 4.61 1.35
C VAL A 257 16.07 3.46 0.34
N ASN A 258 15.21 2.46 0.50
CA ASN A 258 15.14 1.25 -0.32
C ASN A 258 13.90 1.15 -1.22
N SER A 259 13.14 2.24 -1.41
CA SER A 259 11.90 2.22 -2.18
C SER A 259 11.78 3.40 -3.13
N ALA A 260 12.17 3.21 -4.38
CA ALA A 260 11.90 4.18 -5.45
C ALA A 260 10.40 4.47 -5.61
N PRO A 261 9.48 3.46 -5.59
CA PRO A 261 8.05 3.72 -5.73
C PRO A 261 7.49 4.67 -4.66
N TRP A 262 7.99 4.61 -3.44
CA TRP A 262 7.59 5.53 -2.37
C TRP A 262 7.96 6.99 -2.71
N TYR A 263 9.23 7.21 -3.11
CA TYR A 263 9.68 8.55 -3.50
C TYR A 263 8.96 9.05 -4.77
N ILE A 264 8.75 8.17 -5.75
CA ILE A 264 7.98 8.46 -6.97
C ILE A 264 6.54 8.85 -6.60
N GLY A 265 5.92 8.18 -5.63
CA GLY A 265 4.60 8.52 -5.10
C GLY A 265 4.54 9.94 -4.51
N LEU A 266 5.59 10.39 -3.82
CA LEU A 266 5.69 11.77 -3.33
C LEU A 266 5.83 12.79 -4.46
N VAL A 267 6.60 12.47 -5.51
CA VAL A 267 6.73 13.32 -6.70
C VAL A 267 5.40 13.36 -7.47
N TRP A 268 4.70 12.26 -7.57
CA TRP A 268 3.37 12.16 -8.16
C TRP A 268 2.36 13.05 -7.40
N ALA A 269 2.36 12.99 -6.05
CA ALA A 269 1.56 13.87 -5.20
C ALA A 269 1.90 15.37 -5.36
N ALA A 270 3.12 15.68 -5.78
CA ALA A 270 3.54 17.06 -6.09
C ALA A 270 3.20 17.49 -7.52
N GLY A 271 2.46 16.68 -8.29
CA GLY A 271 2.09 16.94 -9.68
C GLY A 271 3.18 16.60 -10.70
N GLY A 272 4.26 15.93 -10.28
CA GLY A 272 5.33 15.45 -11.16
C GLY A 272 5.04 14.07 -11.74
N ARG A 273 5.86 13.69 -12.72
CA ARG A 273 5.90 12.34 -13.27
C ARG A 273 7.34 11.98 -13.61
N PHE A 274 7.65 10.69 -13.66
CA PHE A 274 8.99 10.22 -14.05
C PHE A 274 9.04 9.75 -15.49
N PHE A 275 7.92 9.26 -15.99
CA PHE A 275 7.85 8.66 -17.31
C PHE A 275 6.59 9.11 -18.04
N LYS A 276 6.68 9.12 -19.36
CA LYS A 276 5.54 9.26 -20.26
C LYS A 276 5.72 8.31 -21.42
N ALA A 277 4.74 7.41 -21.59
CA ALA A 277 4.69 6.50 -22.72
C ALA A 277 4.17 7.22 -23.98
N HIS A 278 4.75 6.90 -25.11
CA HIS A 278 4.28 7.22 -26.45
C HIS A 278 4.19 5.89 -27.23
N ALA A 279 3.62 5.91 -28.44
CA ALA A 279 3.35 4.68 -29.19
C ALA A 279 4.56 3.73 -29.26
N ASP A 280 5.74 4.23 -29.58
CA ASP A 280 6.95 3.43 -29.78
C ASP A 280 8.16 3.95 -28.97
N SER A 281 7.93 4.85 -28.01
CA SER A 281 9.00 5.48 -27.26
C SER A 281 8.56 5.96 -25.89
N TRP A 282 9.52 6.30 -25.05
CA TRP A 282 9.27 6.90 -23.73
C TRP A 282 10.01 8.23 -23.57
N VAL A 283 9.41 9.12 -22.79
CA VAL A 283 10.08 10.30 -22.25
C VAL A 283 10.33 10.07 -20.77
N GLN A 284 11.54 10.38 -20.30
CA GLN A 284 11.96 10.22 -18.93
C GLN A 284 12.34 11.57 -18.31
N THR A 285 11.84 11.84 -17.10
CA THR A 285 11.98 13.10 -16.37
C THR A 285 12.27 12.88 -14.88
N ILE A 286 13.14 11.91 -14.55
CA ILE A 286 13.54 11.59 -13.17
C ILE A 286 14.13 12.83 -12.47
N ASN A 287 14.91 13.63 -13.20
CA ASN A 287 15.54 14.86 -12.70
C ASN A 287 14.70 16.13 -12.95
N SER A 288 13.39 16.00 -13.06
CA SER A 288 12.49 17.15 -13.25
C SER A 288 12.58 18.14 -12.09
N PRO A 289 12.25 19.43 -12.32
CA PRO A 289 12.20 20.43 -11.24
C PRO A 289 11.29 20.05 -10.07
N VAL A 290 10.21 19.30 -10.32
CA VAL A 290 9.31 18.81 -9.28
C VAL A 290 10.00 17.73 -8.45
N ALA A 291 10.68 16.77 -9.07
CA ALA A 291 11.45 15.75 -8.38
C ALA A 291 12.59 16.39 -7.56
N GLU A 292 13.30 17.35 -8.12
CA GLU A 292 14.36 18.09 -7.41
C GLU A 292 13.78 18.86 -6.19
N LYS A 293 12.63 19.52 -6.33
CA LYS A 293 11.94 20.19 -5.22
C LYS A 293 11.61 19.22 -4.09
N VAL A 294 11.01 18.08 -4.42
CA VAL A 294 10.63 17.07 -3.42
C VAL A 294 11.84 16.50 -2.73
N LEU A 295 12.89 16.08 -3.48
CA LEU A 295 14.07 15.48 -2.87
C LEU A 295 14.88 16.50 -2.05
N THR A 296 14.96 17.77 -2.50
CA THR A 296 15.60 18.85 -1.73
C THR A 296 14.93 19.10 -0.40
N TYR A 297 13.59 19.05 -0.36
CA TYR A 297 12.83 19.18 0.88
C TYR A 297 13.16 18.05 1.87
N TRP A 298 13.11 16.80 1.42
CA TRP A 298 13.40 15.64 2.27
C TRP A 298 14.87 15.57 2.70
N ASP A 299 15.81 15.87 1.80
CA ASP A 299 17.25 15.98 2.12
C ASP A 299 17.50 17.03 3.21
N GLY A 300 16.80 18.16 3.12
CA GLY A 300 16.85 19.21 4.16
C GLY A 300 16.37 18.72 5.53
N LEU A 301 15.31 17.91 5.60
CA LEU A 301 14.83 17.33 6.85
C LEU A 301 15.77 16.24 7.38
N VAL A 302 16.34 15.41 6.51
CA VAL A 302 17.35 14.40 6.89
C VAL A 302 18.61 15.06 7.43
N LYS A 303 19.14 16.10 6.79
CA LYS A 303 20.32 16.85 7.25
C LYS A 303 20.13 17.54 8.59
N LYS A 304 18.90 17.97 8.89
CA LYS A 304 18.52 18.54 10.21
C LYS A 304 18.23 17.46 11.24
N ASN A 305 18.33 16.18 10.89
CA ASN A 305 17.99 15.05 11.74
C ASN A 305 16.51 15.03 12.19
N TYR A 306 15.61 15.57 11.38
CA TYR A 306 14.16 15.60 11.64
C TYR A 306 13.45 14.37 11.10
N VAL A 307 14.04 13.66 10.15
CA VAL A 307 13.55 12.47 9.50
C VAL A 307 14.58 11.35 9.63
N ALA A 308 14.13 10.14 9.93
CA ALA A 308 14.95 8.94 9.95
C ALA A 308 15.18 8.45 8.51
N LYS A 309 16.43 8.25 8.11
CA LYS A 309 16.76 7.55 6.86
C LYS A 309 16.96 6.07 7.16
N ILE A 310 16.02 5.24 6.76
CA ILE A 310 15.99 3.83 7.16
C ILE A 310 15.38 2.98 6.04
N PRO A 311 15.91 1.76 5.78
CA PRO A 311 15.24 0.82 4.89
C PRO A 311 13.88 0.40 5.46
N GLY A 312 12.80 0.67 4.72
CA GLY A 312 11.44 0.34 5.14
C GLY A 312 11.19 -1.16 5.22
N PHE A 313 10.25 -1.55 6.09
CA PHE A 313 9.77 -2.91 6.30
C PHE A 313 10.85 -3.93 6.72
N THR A 314 11.98 -3.45 7.23
CA THR A 314 13.00 -4.29 7.86
C THR A 314 12.70 -4.49 9.35
N ALA A 315 13.35 -5.48 9.97
CA ALA A 315 13.24 -5.70 11.41
C ALA A 315 13.66 -4.45 12.23
N GLU A 316 14.68 -3.72 11.75
CA GLU A 316 15.13 -2.46 12.34
C GLU A 316 14.01 -1.40 12.28
N TRP A 317 13.39 -1.26 11.12
CA TRP A 317 12.29 -0.32 10.91
C TRP A 317 11.08 -0.64 11.81
N TYR A 318 10.65 -1.90 11.90
CA TYR A 318 9.55 -2.30 12.79
C TYR A 318 9.87 -2.07 14.27
N ASN A 319 11.14 -2.24 14.66
CA ASN A 319 11.60 -1.90 16.01
C ASN A 319 11.51 -0.39 16.25
N ALA A 320 11.93 0.43 15.30
CA ALA A 320 11.84 1.89 15.37
C ALA A 320 10.38 2.37 15.52
N VAL A 321 9.43 1.79 14.74
CA VAL A 321 7.98 1.99 14.90
C VAL A 321 7.52 1.66 16.31
N THR A 322 7.91 0.50 16.82
CA THR A 322 7.47 -0.01 18.12
C THR A 322 8.04 0.81 19.27
N ASN A 323 9.28 1.29 19.14
CA ASN A 323 9.99 2.08 20.16
C ASN A 323 9.67 3.57 20.10
N GLY A 324 8.93 4.04 19.09
CA GLY A 324 8.60 5.45 18.89
C GLY A 324 9.80 6.30 18.49
N GLU A 325 10.74 5.75 17.73
CA GLU A 325 11.91 6.49 17.24
C GLU A 325 11.53 7.51 16.17
N PHE A 326 10.40 7.29 15.50
CA PHE A 326 9.70 8.29 14.69
C PHE A 326 8.20 8.32 15.00
N ALA A 327 7.65 9.52 14.92
CA ALA A 327 6.28 9.81 15.32
C ALA A 327 5.27 9.71 14.16
N GLY A 328 5.73 9.41 12.95
CA GLY A 328 4.88 9.28 11.77
C GLY A 328 5.63 8.67 10.61
N SER A 329 4.88 8.34 9.56
CA SER A 329 5.37 7.87 8.26
C SER A 329 4.38 8.26 7.17
N VAL A 330 4.88 8.48 5.96
CA VAL A 330 4.00 8.61 4.79
C VAL A 330 3.74 7.19 4.26
N GLU A 331 2.49 6.75 4.38
CA GLU A 331 2.12 5.38 4.10
C GLU A 331 1.08 5.26 3.00
N ALA A 332 1.20 4.20 2.23
CA ALA A 332 0.15 3.74 1.34
C ALA A 332 -1.04 3.16 2.13
N ALA A 333 -2.20 3.08 1.51
CA ALA A 333 -3.44 2.63 2.15
C ALA A 333 -3.36 1.23 2.77
N TRP A 334 -2.51 0.35 2.25
CA TRP A 334 -2.24 -0.98 2.80
C TRP A 334 -1.27 -0.95 4.00
N GLY A 335 -0.48 0.14 4.15
CA GLY A 335 0.60 0.26 5.16
C GLY A 335 0.14 0.05 6.61
N PRO A 336 -0.90 0.74 7.11
CA PRO A 336 -1.34 0.59 8.50
C PRO A 336 -1.71 -0.85 8.88
N GLY A 337 -2.28 -1.63 7.95
CA GLY A 337 -2.61 -3.04 8.19
C GLY A 337 -1.39 -3.94 8.23
N VAL A 338 -0.45 -3.75 7.30
CA VAL A 338 0.83 -4.48 7.27
C VAL A 338 1.65 -4.19 8.51
N ILE A 339 1.72 -2.93 8.93
CA ILE A 339 2.43 -2.52 10.14
C ILE A 339 1.81 -3.16 11.37
N ALA A 340 0.49 -3.07 11.53
CA ALA A 340 -0.23 -3.66 12.65
C ALA A 340 0.06 -5.14 12.82
N HIS A 341 0.05 -5.89 11.72
CA HIS A 341 0.38 -7.30 11.72
C HIS A 341 1.85 -7.55 12.12
N SER A 342 2.78 -6.81 11.55
CA SER A 342 4.21 -7.02 11.75
C SER A 342 4.72 -6.65 13.14
N VAL A 343 4.10 -5.64 13.78
CA VAL A 343 4.43 -5.26 15.17
C VAL A 343 3.61 -6.01 16.22
N ASN A 344 2.81 -7.00 15.82
CA ASN A 344 1.91 -7.77 16.71
C ASN A 344 1.03 -6.85 17.57
N ASP A 345 0.45 -5.84 16.98
CA ASP A 345 -0.43 -4.85 17.63
C ASP A 345 0.17 -4.10 18.84
N LYS A 346 1.49 -4.12 19.04
CA LYS A 346 2.14 -3.51 20.23
C LYS A 346 1.82 -2.03 20.43
N THR A 347 1.64 -1.28 19.34
CA THR A 347 1.28 0.14 19.36
C THR A 347 -0.16 0.38 18.91
N SER A 348 -1.00 -0.67 18.99
CA SER A 348 -2.40 -0.62 18.55
C SER A 348 -3.17 0.45 19.30
N GLY A 349 -3.96 1.24 18.57
CA GLY A 349 -4.74 2.34 19.11
C GLY A 349 -4.01 3.67 19.20
N GLU A 350 -2.67 3.68 19.12
CA GLU A 350 -1.86 4.91 19.23
C GLU A 350 -1.78 5.69 17.91
N TRP A 351 -1.99 5.04 16.77
CA TRP A 351 -1.83 5.63 15.44
C TRP A 351 -3.11 6.29 14.91
N ARG A 352 -2.93 7.21 13.98
CA ARG A 352 -3.99 7.85 13.18
C ARG A 352 -3.48 8.09 11.77
N VAL A 353 -4.41 8.30 10.84
CA VAL A 353 -4.11 8.67 9.46
C VAL A 353 -4.72 10.04 9.17
N ALA A 354 -3.94 10.91 8.56
CA ALA A 354 -4.36 12.22 8.08
C ALA A 354 -4.11 12.33 6.57
N PRO A 355 -4.82 13.22 5.86
CA PRO A 355 -4.49 13.52 4.48
C PRO A 355 -3.01 13.89 4.32
N LEU A 356 -2.42 13.55 3.19
CA LEU A 356 -1.04 13.91 2.88
C LEU A 356 -0.88 15.43 2.92
N PRO A 357 0.16 15.98 3.59
CA PRO A 357 0.44 17.41 3.57
C PRO A 357 0.57 17.94 2.14
N GLN A 358 0.05 19.12 1.88
CA GLN A 358 0.03 19.73 0.56
C GLN A 358 1.14 20.77 0.41
N TRP A 359 1.62 20.98 -0.84
CA TRP A 359 2.64 21.99 -1.13
C TRP A 359 2.09 23.42 -1.08
N GLU A 360 0.78 23.58 -1.29
CA GLU A 360 0.11 24.89 -1.30
C GLU A 360 -1.06 24.89 -0.32
N LYS A 361 -1.07 25.87 0.57
CA LYS A 361 -2.17 26.07 1.54
C LYS A 361 -3.44 26.50 0.80
N GLY A 362 -4.53 25.71 0.97
CA GLY A 362 -5.81 25.97 0.29
C GLY A 362 -5.82 25.66 -1.22
N GLY A 363 -4.74 25.07 -1.75
CA GLY A 363 -4.69 24.56 -3.11
C GLY A 363 -5.58 23.33 -3.33
N LYS A 364 -5.65 22.87 -4.58
CA LYS A 364 -6.33 21.61 -4.92
C LYS A 364 -5.59 20.46 -4.21
N PHE A 365 -6.35 19.64 -3.47
CA PHE A 365 -5.80 18.45 -2.86
C PHE A 365 -5.26 17.48 -3.92
N GLN A 366 -4.02 17.05 -3.76
CA GLN A 366 -3.33 16.11 -4.62
C GLN A 366 -2.78 14.95 -3.79
N ALA A 367 -2.83 13.77 -4.35
CA ALA A 367 -2.24 12.57 -3.76
C ALA A 367 -1.42 11.82 -4.82
N GLY A 368 -0.44 11.07 -4.34
CA GLY A 368 0.28 10.07 -5.13
C GLY A 368 -0.13 8.67 -4.73
N ASN A 369 0.51 7.70 -5.37
CA ASN A 369 0.26 6.30 -5.11
C ASN A 369 1.59 5.55 -4.94
N TRP A 370 1.60 4.56 -4.07
CA TRP A 370 2.71 3.65 -3.86
C TRP A 370 2.22 2.22 -3.85
N GLY A 371 2.72 1.39 -4.78
CA GLY A 371 2.27 0.01 -4.97
C GLY A 371 0.87 -0.08 -5.54
N GLY A 372 0.14 -1.09 -5.13
CA GLY A 372 -1.09 -1.54 -5.76
C GLY A 372 -0.81 -2.51 -6.90
N SER A 373 -1.73 -3.44 -7.10
CA SER A 373 -1.53 -4.58 -8.00
C SER A 373 -2.78 -4.90 -8.81
N CYS A 374 -2.59 -5.76 -9.78
CA CYS A 374 -3.65 -6.39 -10.57
C CYS A 374 -3.45 -7.89 -10.63
N ASP A 375 -4.52 -8.62 -10.93
CA ASP A 375 -4.46 -10.02 -11.32
C ASP A 375 -4.44 -10.11 -12.84
N ALA A 376 -3.31 -10.57 -13.37
CA ALA A 376 -3.03 -10.71 -14.82
C ALA A 376 -3.12 -12.16 -15.25
N VAL A 377 -3.67 -12.41 -16.44
CA VAL A 377 -3.72 -13.75 -17.04
C VAL A 377 -2.51 -13.94 -17.94
N THR A 378 -1.80 -15.05 -17.79
CA THR A 378 -0.64 -15.35 -18.64
C THR A 378 -1.05 -15.90 -20.00
N LYS A 379 -0.24 -15.69 -21.03
CA LYS A 379 -0.48 -16.30 -22.35
C LYS A 379 -0.32 -17.83 -22.35
N GLN A 380 0.26 -18.42 -21.32
CA GLN A 380 0.38 -19.87 -21.18
C GLN A 380 -0.91 -20.50 -20.64
N SER A 381 -1.86 -19.71 -20.14
CA SER A 381 -3.14 -20.23 -19.68
C SER A 381 -3.89 -20.95 -20.81
N LYS A 382 -4.37 -22.14 -20.50
CA LYS A 382 -5.26 -22.90 -21.37
C LYS A 382 -6.73 -22.48 -21.21
N TYR A 383 -7.03 -21.72 -20.16
CA TYR A 383 -8.37 -21.33 -19.75
C TYR A 383 -8.47 -19.80 -19.53
N PRO A 384 -8.10 -18.97 -20.53
CA PRO A 384 -8.03 -17.53 -20.33
C PRO A 384 -9.39 -16.88 -20.03
N LYS A 385 -10.51 -17.45 -20.48
CA LYS A 385 -11.85 -16.95 -20.13
C LYS A 385 -12.19 -17.24 -18.67
N ALA A 386 -11.95 -18.46 -18.20
CA ALA A 386 -12.16 -18.83 -16.81
C ALA A 386 -11.23 -18.04 -15.85
N ALA A 387 -9.98 -17.84 -16.25
CA ALA A 387 -9.01 -17.02 -15.52
C ALA A 387 -9.46 -15.56 -15.45
N THR A 388 -9.91 -14.96 -16.55
CA THR A 388 -10.45 -13.60 -16.58
C THR A 388 -11.70 -13.47 -15.70
N LEU A 389 -12.61 -14.44 -15.76
CA LEU A 389 -13.81 -14.49 -14.92
C LEU A 389 -13.45 -14.54 -13.42
N PHE A 390 -12.45 -15.35 -13.05
CA PHE A 390 -11.95 -15.42 -11.68
C PHE A 390 -11.38 -14.07 -11.23
N CYS A 391 -10.53 -13.43 -12.03
CA CYS A 391 -9.95 -12.10 -11.71
C CYS A 391 -11.05 -11.03 -11.54
N ILE A 392 -12.08 -11.03 -12.40
CA ILE A 392 -13.21 -10.11 -12.29
C ILE A 392 -13.96 -10.34 -10.98
N TRP A 393 -14.30 -11.61 -10.68
CA TRP A 393 -14.98 -11.94 -9.43
C TRP A 393 -14.15 -11.53 -8.20
N LEU A 394 -12.87 -11.90 -8.17
CA LEU A 394 -11.97 -11.64 -7.03
C LEU A 394 -11.89 -10.15 -6.70
N ASN A 395 -11.91 -9.27 -7.71
CA ASN A 395 -11.59 -7.86 -7.55
C ASN A 395 -12.82 -6.92 -7.62
N SER A 396 -14.01 -7.45 -7.93
CA SER A 396 -15.22 -6.63 -8.06
C SER A 396 -16.43 -7.13 -7.27
N PHE A 397 -16.34 -8.31 -6.65
CA PHE A 397 -17.42 -8.82 -5.80
C PHE A 397 -17.20 -8.48 -4.33
N LYS A 398 -18.31 -8.25 -3.61
CA LYS A 398 -18.27 -7.79 -2.22
C LYS A 398 -17.48 -8.71 -1.31
N SER A 399 -17.76 -10.02 -1.38
CA SER A 399 -17.12 -10.99 -0.48
C SER A 399 -15.59 -10.98 -0.60
N PRO A 400 -14.98 -11.18 -1.79
CA PRO A 400 -13.54 -11.19 -1.90
C PRO A 400 -12.91 -9.81 -1.68
N VAL A 401 -13.51 -8.72 -2.15
CA VAL A 401 -13.00 -7.36 -1.97
C VAL A 401 -12.92 -7.01 -0.47
N ILE A 402 -14.00 -7.22 0.27
CA ILE A 402 -14.02 -6.96 1.72
C ILE A 402 -13.17 -7.98 2.49
N GLY A 403 -13.13 -9.24 2.01
CA GLY A 403 -12.27 -10.27 2.57
C GLY A 403 -10.79 -9.90 2.47
N ASN A 404 -10.32 -9.46 1.32
CA ASN A 404 -8.93 -9.04 1.10
C ASN A 404 -8.56 -7.83 1.97
N TRP A 405 -9.45 -6.84 2.10
CA TRP A 405 -9.26 -5.73 3.04
C TRP A 405 -9.14 -6.21 4.49
N THR A 406 -10.10 -7.04 4.94
CA THR A 406 -10.19 -7.46 6.33
C THR A 406 -9.03 -8.37 6.75
N TYR A 407 -8.60 -9.27 5.87
CA TYR A 407 -7.58 -10.27 6.19
C TYR A 407 -6.16 -9.85 5.82
N TYR A 408 -6.01 -8.97 4.84
CA TYR A 408 -4.69 -8.64 4.28
C TYR A 408 -4.43 -7.14 4.09
N ALA A 409 -5.41 -6.29 4.44
CA ALA A 409 -5.35 -4.83 4.30
C ALA A 409 -5.17 -4.33 2.86
N LEU A 410 -5.61 -5.09 1.86
CA LEU A 410 -5.62 -4.63 0.47
C LEU A 410 -6.70 -3.58 0.26
N PHE A 411 -6.30 -2.36 -0.02
CA PHE A 411 -7.23 -1.25 -0.22
C PHE A 411 -7.86 -1.35 -1.61
N PRO A 412 -9.19 -1.49 -1.72
CA PRO A 412 -9.84 -1.85 -2.96
C PRO A 412 -9.58 -0.90 -4.12
N ALA A 413 -9.33 -1.42 -5.31
CA ALA A 413 -9.35 -0.67 -6.55
C ALA A 413 -10.77 -0.48 -7.13
N SER A 414 -11.76 -1.20 -6.61
CA SER A 414 -13.16 -1.11 -7.08
C SER A 414 -13.93 0.04 -6.42
N VAL A 415 -14.74 0.75 -7.22
CA VAL A 415 -15.56 1.87 -6.75
C VAL A 415 -16.56 1.43 -5.67
N ALA A 416 -17.21 0.28 -5.85
CA ALA A 416 -18.14 -0.27 -4.87
C ALA A 416 -17.41 -0.69 -3.59
N GLY A 417 -16.19 -1.21 -3.70
CA GLY A 417 -15.32 -1.53 -2.58
C GLY A 417 -15.02 -0.30 -1.74
N LEU A 418 -14.57 0.78 -2.35
CA LEU A 418 -14.26 2.04 -1.65
C LEU A 418 -15.47 2.65 -0.94
N ALA A 419 -16.67 2.45 -1.47
CA ALA A 419 -17.91 2.94 -0.88
C ALA A 419 -18.51 2.00 0.18
N ALA A 420 -17.95 0.82 0.38
CA ALA A 420 -18.50 -0.19 1.27
C ALA A 420 -18.31 0.19 2.75
N PRO A 421 -19.40 0.24 3.55
CA PRO A 421 -19.31 0.54 4.97
C PRO A 421 -18.51 -0.49 5.75
N GLU A 422 -18.35 -1.70 5.22
CA GLU A 422 -17.55 -2.77 5.80
C GLU A 422 -16.04 -2.49 5.79
N LEU A 423 -15.56 -1.51 5.02
CA LEU A 423 -14.17 -1.04 5.12
C LEU A 423 -13.87 -0.41 6.48
N HIS A 424 -14.89 0.14 7.14
CA HIS A 424 -14.78 0.69 8.49
C HIS A 424 -15.26 -0.32 9.53
N GLN A 425 -14.34 -1.06 10.12
CA GLN A 425 -14.57 -1.93 11.27
C GLN A 425 -13.64 -1.49 12.40
N PRO A 426 -14.15 -0.69 13.38
CA PRO A 426 -13.30 -0.02 14.39
C PRO A 426 -12.56 -0.99 15.32
N ASP A 427 -13.05 -2.22 15.46
CA ASP A 427 -12.49 -3.30 16.27
C ASP A 427 -11.52 -4.22 15.51
N LYS A 428 -11.34 -4.00 14.19
CA LYS A 428 -10.44 -4.78 13.35
C LYS A 428 -9.40 -3.89 12.67
N ASN A 429 -8.27 -4.48 12.31
CA ASN A 429 -7.23 -3.78 11.55
C ASN A 429 -7.71 -3.51 10.10
N PRO A 430 -7.26 -2.38 9.52
CA PRO A 430 -6.33 -1.38 10.09
C PRO A 430 -6.97 -0.35 11.03
N SER A 431 -8.32 -0.25 11.08
CA SER A 431 -9.01 0.75 11.92
C SER A 431 -8.68 0.59 13.41
N LYS A 432 -8.66 -0.64 13.94
CA LYS A 432 -8.27 -0.94 15.33
C LYS A 432 -6.87 -0.39 15.65
N PHE A 433 -5.89 -0.64 14.81
CA PHE A 433 -4.52 -0.14 14.95
C PHE A 433 -4.49 1.38 14.98
N CYS A 434 -5.36 2.03 14.21
CA CYS A 434 -5.55 3.47 14.17
C CYS A 434 -6.62 3.97 15.16
N GLY A 435 -6.80 3.29 16.30
CA GLY A 435 -7.65 3.73 17.41
C GLY A 435 -9.14 3.83 17.06
N GLY A 436 -9.63 2.99 16.19
CA GLY A 436 -11.00 2.96 15.72
C GLY A 436 -11.33 3.99 14.64
N GLN A 437 -10.32 4.70 14.11
CA GLN A 437 -10.53 5.67 13.04
C GLN A 437 -11.00 4.98 11.75
N ASN A 438 -11.91 5.63 11.01
CA ASN A 438 -12.23 5.25 9.64
C ASN A 438 -11.09 5.64 8.69
N VAL A 439 -10.03 4.83 8.64
CA VAL A 439 -8.88 5.10 7.78
C VAL A 439 -9.22 5.00 6.30
N ALA A 440 -10.20 4.15 5.95
CA ALA A 440 -10.64 3.98 4.57
C ALA A 440 -11.19 5.28 3.97
N GLU A 441 -11.83 6.13 4.77
CA GLU A 441 -12.31 7.44 4.32
C GLU A 441 -11.16 8.36 3.88
N VAL A 442 -10.08 8.43 4.67
CA VAL A 442 -8.90 9.25 4.35
C VAL A 442 -8.25 8.76 3.04
N TYR A 443 -8.07 7.44 2.93
CA TYR A 443 -7.46 6.86 1.73
C TYR A 443 -8.38 6.91 0.50
N SER A 444 -9.70 6.85 0.66
CA SER A 444 -10.66 7.05 -0.45
C SER A 444 -10.60 8.48 -0.98
N GLN A 445 -10.47 9.46 -0.08
CA GLN A 445 -10.24 10.85 -0.48
C GLN A 445 -8.90 10.98 -1.24
N ALA A 446 -7.83 10.36 -0.74
CA ALA A 446 -6.53 10.36 -1.41
C ALA A 446 -6.63 9.68 -2.80
N SER A 447 -7.26 8.50 -2.91
CA SER A 447 -7.46 7.79 -4.17
C SER A 447 -8.15 8.63 -5.24
N SER A 448 -9.18 9.40 -4.85
CA SER A 448 -9.89 10.28 -5.79
C SER A 448 -9.07 11.49 -6.26
N ALA A 449 -7.95 11.78 -5.59
CA ALA A 449 -7.04 12.89 -5.91
C ALA A 449 -5.75 12.45 -6.62
N VAL A 450 -5.56 11.15 -6.86
CA VAL A 450 -4.42 10.63 -7.63
C VAL A 450 -4.57 11.06 -9.10
N ASN A 451 -3.50 11.62 -9.67
CA ASN A 451 -3.49 12.02 -11.08
C ASN A 451 -3.47 10.77 -11.97
N VAL A 452 -4.43 10.67 -12.91
CA VAL A 452 -4.56 9.53 -13.83
C VAL A 452 -3.46 9.49 -14.91
N ASP A 453 -2.80 10.61 -15.19
CA ASP A 453 -1.76 10.72 -16.22
C ASP A 453 -0.38 10.36 -15.65
N PHE A 454 -0.17 9.07 -15.41
CA PHE A 454 1.07 8.54 -14.89
C PHE A 454 1.38 7.17 -15.50
N ASP A 455 2.56 7.03 -16.08
CA ASP A 455 3.01 5.82 -16.77
C ASP A 455 4.22 5.20 -16.05
N TRP A 456 4.32 3.88 -16.10
CA TRP A 456 5.48 3.09 -15.69
C TRP A 456 6.25 2.59 -16.92
N VAL A 457 7.47 2.11 -16.71
CA VAL A 457 8.36 1.68 -17.80
C VAL A 457 8.77 0.22 -17.69
N PRO A 458 9.05 -0.47 -18.82
CA PRO A 458 9.43 -1.88 -18.79
C PRO A 458 10.74 -2.19 -18.04
N TRP A 459 11.64 -1.22 -17.89
CA TRP A 459 12.89 -1.35 -17.15
C TRP A 459 12.80 -0.86 -15.70
N PHE A 460 11.58 -0.81 -15.13
CA PHE A 460 11.34 -0.24 -13.80
C PHE A 460 12.12 -0.98 -12.69
N ALA A 461 12.33 -2.30 -12.83
CA ALA A 461 13.18 -3.06 -11.90
C ALA A 461 14.56 -2.42 -11.74
N PHE A 462 15.20 -2.04 -12.85
CA PHE A 462 16.49 -1.35 -12.81
C PHE A 462 16.40 0.04 -12.19
N VAL A 463 15.33 0.79 -12.49
CA VAL A 463 15.08 2.12 -11.89
C VAL A 463 15.00 2.02 -10.39
N ASN A 464 14.23 1.04 -9.88
CA ASN A 464 14.07 0.80 -8.45
C ASN A 464 15.39 0.38 -7.77
N ASP A 465 16.09 -0.59 -8.33
CA ASP A 465 17.33 -1.11 -7.74
C ASP A 465 18.45 -0.06 -7.73
N ASN A 466 18.48 0.81 -8.75
CA ASN A 466 19.48 1.86 -8.87
C ASN A 466 19.22 3.08 -7.97
N PHE A 467 17.99 3.27 -7.51
CA PHE A 467 17.61 4.35 -6.59
C PHE A 467 18.46 4.36 -5.32
N ASN A 468 18.66 3.21 -4.69
CA ASN A 468 19.39 3.09 -3.43
C ASN A 468 20.79 3.70 -3.52
N LYS A 469 21.51 3.42 -4.60
CA LYS A 469 22.88 3.95 -4.84
C LYS A 469 22.89 5.48 -4.84
N HIS A 470 21.99 6.11 -5.58
CA HIS A 470 21.97 7.57 -5.73
C HIS A 470 21.49 8.27 -4.46
N ILE A 471 20.57 7.64 -3.70
CA ILE A 471 20.11 8.14 -2.39
C ILE A 471 21.19 7.98 -1.32
N ASP A 472 21.95 6.89 -1.32
CA ASP A 472 23.08 6.70 -0.41
C ASP A 472 24.20 7.71 -0.69
N ASP A 473 24.49 8.00 -1.95
CA ASP A 473 25.46 9.01 -2.34
C ASP A 473 25.03 10.42 -1.88
N LEU A 474 23.74 10.75 -2.03
CA LEU A 474 23.15 12.00 -1.55
C LEU A 474 23.24 12.12 -0.02
N PHE A 475 22.69 11.16 0.71
CA PHE A 475 22.60 11.24 2.15
C PHE A 475 23.93 11.05 2.89
N SER A 476 24.96 10.58 2.22
CA SER A 476 26.35 10.60 2.70
C SER A 476 27.08 11.90 2.37
N GLY A 477 26.43 12.82 1.65
CA GLY A 477 27.00 14.11 1.27
C GLY A 477 28.03 14.04 0.12
N ARG A 478 28.12 12.93 -0.59
CA ARG A 478 29.03 12.76 -1.73
C ARG A 478 28.60 13.55 -2.96
N VAL A 479 27.29 13.71 -3.13
CA VAL A 479 26.69 14.42 -4.26
C VAL A 479 25.59 15.38 -3.79
N SER A 480 25.26 16.36 -4.61
CA SER A 480 24.08 17.21 -4.42
C SER A 480 22.79 16.49 -4.87
N VAL A 481 21.62 17.03 -4.48
CA VAL A 481 20.32 16.52 -4.94
C VAL A 481 20.25 16.46 -6.46
N LYS A 482 20.68 17.54 -7.14
CA LYS A 482 20.70 17.56 -8.61
C LYS A 482 21.57 16.48 -9.19
N GLN A 483 22.78 16.29 -8.66
CA GLN A 483 23.70 15.25 -9.14
C GLN A 483 23.16 13.84 -8.90
N ALA A 484 22.47 13.60 -7.79
CA ALA A 484 21.84 12.31 -7.51
C ALA A 484 20.73 12.00 -8.53
N LEU A 485 19.86 12.96 -8.82
CA LEU A 485 18.78 12.80 -9.79
C LEU A 485 19.29 12.71 -11.22
N ASP A 486 20.29 13.53 -11.61
CA ASP A 486 20.92 13.48 -12.93
C ASP A 486 21.59 12.11 -13.16
N GLY A 487 22.34 11.60 -12.17
CA GLY A 487 22.98 10.30 -12.25
C GLY A 487 21.98 9.15 -12.33
N TRP A 488 20.90 9.21 -11.54
CA TRP A 488 19.84 8.21 -11.61
C TRP A 488 19.14 8.22 -12.97
N GLN A 489 18.84 9.39 -13.51
CA GLN A 489 18.28 9.52 -14.86
C GLN A 489 19.23 8.98 -15.93
N GLU A 490 20.52 9.31 -15.87
CA GLU A 490 21.52 8.85 -16.84
C GLU A 490 21.67 7.32 -16.80
N ASP A 491 21.80 6.72 -15.61
CA ASP A 491 21.90 5.27 -15.44
C ASP A 491 20.65 4.57 -15.99
N SER A 492 19.45 5.10 -15.72
CA SER A 492 18.18 4.58 -16.24
C SER A 492 18.10 4.67 -17.77
N LEU A 493 18.46 5.83 -18.36
CA LEU A 493 18.50 6.01 -19.82
C LEU A 493 19.48 5.05 -20.50
N LYS A 494 20.64 4.86 -19.90
CA LYS A 494 21.66 3.93 -20.41
C LYS A 494 21.16 2.50 -20.39
N ASN A 495 20.52 2.08 -19.30
CA ASN A 495 19.91 0.74 -19.18
C ASN A 495 18.80 0.54 -20.20
N ALA A 496 17.88 1.50 -20.33
CA ALA A 496 16.78 1.42 -21.29
C ALA A 496 17.29 1.24 -22.72
N LYS A 497 18.25 2.08 -23.16
CA LYS A 497 18.85 2.00 -24.49
C LYS A 497 19.60 0.69 -24.73
N ALA A 498 20.34 0.21 -23.72
CA ALA A 498 21.05 -1.08 -23.81
C ALA A 498 20.10 -2.28 -23.98
N ASN A 499 18.84 -2.16 -23.50
CA ASN A 499 17.78 -3.15 -23.68
C ASN A 499 16.92 -2.88 -24.93
N GLY A 500 17.31 -1.96 -25.80
CA GLY A 500 16.66 -1.68 -27.07
C GLY A 500 15.42 -0.77 -27.00
N TYR A 501 15.17 -0.12 -25.86
CA TYR A 501 14.05 0.83 -25.74
C TYR A 501 14.39 2.20 -26.33
N GLU A 502 13.44 2.75 -27.08
CA GLU A 502 13.49 4.12 -27.58
C GLU A 502 13.11 5.07 -26.44
N VAL A 503 14.09 5.78 -25.86
CA VAL A 503 13.86 6.65 -24.70
C VAL A 503 14.62 7.96 -24.85
N LYS A 504 13.97 9.08 -24.48
CA LYS A 504 14.53 10.43 -24.45
C LYS A 504 14.45 11.02 -23.05
N ALA A 505 15.44 11.81 -22.65
CA ALA A 505 15.34 12.72 -21.53
C ALA A 505 14.59 13.99 -21.95
N GLN A 506 13.85 14.58 -21.03
CA GLN A 506 13.23 15.91 -21.19
C GLN A 506 13.70 16.80 -20.04
#